data_c90e4ffbe89610b0cf00e4318d243979
#
_entry.id   c90e4ffbe89610b0cf00e4318d243979
#
_cell.length_a   1.000
_cell.length_b   1.000
_cell.length_c   1.000
_cell.angle_alpha   90.00
_cell.angle_beta   90.00
_cell.angle_gamma   90.00
#
_symmetry.space_group_name_H-M   'P 1'
#
loop_
_entity.id
_entity.type
_entity.pdbx_description
1 polymer ?
#
loop_
_entity_poly.entity_id
_entity_poly.type
_entity_poly.pdbx_seq_one_letter_code
_entity_poly.pdbx_strand_id
1 'polypeptide(L)'
;CPVENSIYMSQHRFDVLLRKLEKVKEKAKYMKADDLHGLLTCHEADAMVLCCEMQLRAASMRKESRGWFIREDYPDMDNENWLKWIIVQNKEGEMTFHTERVPVEEYDVQPPKY
;
A
#
# COMPACT_ATOMS: atom_id res chain seq x y z
N CYS A 1 2.83 -11.76 -7.70
CA CYS A 1 1.72 -11.78 -6.74
C CYS A 1 0.53 -12.48 -7.41
N PRO A 2 -0.11 -13.47 -6.78
CA PRO A 2 -1.35 -14.02 -7.34
C PRO A 2 -2.40 -12.92 -7.44
N VAL A 3 -3.16 -12.89 -8.54
CA VAL A 3 -4.21 -11.89 -8.82
C VAL A 3 -5.22 -11.80 -7.67
N GLU A 4 -5.48 -12.91 -7.01
CA GLU A 4 -6.34 -13.03 -5.82
C GLU A 4 -5.88 -12.16 -4.62
N ASN A 5 -4.61 -11.76 -4.59
CA ASN A 5 -4.05 -10.93 -3.52
C ASN A 5 -3.74 -9.49 -3.96
N SER A 6 -4.16 -9.09 -5.17
CA SER A 6 -3.89 -7.74 -5.69
C SER A 6 -5.15 -6.93 -5.96
N ILE A 7 -6.28 -7.56 -6.24
CA ILE A 7 -7.54 -6.89 -6.57
C ILE A 7 -8.54 -7.04 -5.43
N TYR A 8 -8.74 -8.28 -4.95
CA TYR A 8 -9.66 -8.57 -3.85
C TYR A 8 -8.90 -8.65 -2.54
N MET A 9 -9.09 -7.68 -1.68
CA MET A 9 -8.40 -7.57 -0.40
C MET A 9 -9.35 -7.69 0.78
N SER A 10 -8.82 -8.12 1.91
CA SER A 10 -9.51 -8.11 3.20
C SER A 10 -8.47 -7.89 4.31
N GLN A 11 -8.90 -7.50 5.50
CA GLN A 11 -7.97 -7.30 6.62
C GLN A 11 -7.13 -8.56 6.87
N HIS A 12 -7.74 -9.73 6.82
CA HIS A 12 -7.01 -10.99 6.97
C HIS A 12 -5.91 -11.17 5.92
N ARG A 13 -6.18 -10.84 4.65
CA ARG A 13 -5.17 -10.93 3.58
C ARG A 13 -4.03 -9.93 3.79
N PHE A 14 -4.32 -8.70 4.22
CA PHE A 14 -3.28 -7.73 4.58
C PHE A 14 -2.38 -8.26 5.69
N ASP A 15 -2.95 -8.82 6.75
CA ASP A 15 -2.20 -9.36 7.89
C ASP A 15 -1.28 -10.53 7.46
N VAL A 16 -1.76 -11.38 6.55
CA VAL A 16 -0.96 -12.47 5.99
C VAL A 16 0.18 -11.93 5.12
N LEU A 17 -0.11 -10.94 4.26
CA LEU A 17 0.89 -10.36 3.36
C LEU A 17 1.96 -9.58 4.13
N LEU A 18 1.58 -8.80 5.12
CA LEU A 18 2.53 -8.08 5.98
C LEU A 18 3.45 -9.04 6.73
N ARG A 19 2.92 -10.14 7.28
CA ARG A 19 3.76 -11.18 7.90
C ARG A 19 4.72 -11.86 6.91
N LYS A 20 4.29 -12.08 5.67
CA LYS A 20 5.18 -12.59 4.61
C LYS A 20 6.26 -11.56 4.25
N LEU A 21 5.90 -10.29 4.17
CA LEU A 21 6.83 -9.20 3.89
C LEU A 21 7.91 -9.09 4.95
N GLU A 22 7.58 -9.22 6.23
CA GLU A 22 8.59 -9.22 7.31
C GLU A 22 9.62 -10.34 7.12
N LYS A 23 9.18 -11.54 6.72
CA LYS A 23 10.10 -12.64 6.40
C LYS A 23 11.00 -12.33 5.19
N VAL A 24 10.48 -11.61 4.20
CA VAL A 24 11.28 -11.15 3.05
C VAL A 24 12.29 -10.11 3.48
N LYS A 25 11.90 -9.13 4.31
CA LYS A 25 12.81 -8.13 4.88
C LYS A 25 13.96 -8.77 5.65
N GLU A 26 13.68 -9.76 6.47
CA GLU A 26 14.73 -10.50 7.19
C GLU A 26 15.71 -11.20 6.22
N LYS A 27 15.21 -11.83 5.16
CA LYS A 27 16.05 -12.46 4.12
C LYS A 27 16.86 -11.43 3.34
N ALA A 28 16.30 -10.27 3.04
CA ALA A 28 16.96 -9.21 2.29
C ALA A 28 18.24 -8.73 2.97
N LYS A 29 18.32 -8.76 4.30
CA LYS A 29 19.54 -8.41 5.06
C LYS A 29 20.76 -9.28 4.73
N TYR A 30 20.54 -10.45 4.14
CA TYR A 30 21.59 -11.41 3.79
C TYR A 30 21.86 -11.48 2.30
N MET A 31 21.28 -10.57 1.50
CA MET A 31 21.57 -10.49 0.08
C MET A 31 23.05 -10.18 -0.14
N LYS A 32 23.63 -10.83 -1.14
CA LYS A 32 25.03 -10.64 -1.54
C LYS A 32 25.09 -10.50 -3.06
N ALA A 33 26.09 -9.77 -3.52
CA ALA A 33 26.35 -9.58 -4.92
C ALA A 33 27.81 -9.91 -5.21
N ASP A 34 28.05 -10.68 -6.28
CA ASP A 34 29.41 -11.04 -6.72
C ASP A 34 29.90 -10.10 -7.84
N ASP A 35 28.99 -9.31 -8.42
CA ASP A 35 29.26 -8.34 -9.48
C ASP A 35 28.36 -7.10 -9.40
N LEU A 36 28.59 -6.13 -10.30
CA LEU A 36 27.81 -4.89 -10.36
C LEU A 36 26.35 -5.12 -10.72
N HIS A 37 26.05 -6.12 -11.54
CA HIS A 37 24.67 -6.45 -11.91
C HIS A 37 23.91 -7.03 -10.71
N GLY A 38 24.54 -7.94 -9.98
CA GLY A 38 24.00 -8.48 -8.73
C GLY A 38 23.77 -7.39 -7.68
N LEU A 39 24.70 -6.42 -7.58
CA LEU A 39 24.53 -5.28 -6.67
C LEU A 39 23.30 -4.41 -7.04
N LEU A 40 23.12 -4.13 -8.34
CA LEU A 40 21.93 -3.42 -8.82
C LEU A 40 20.65 -4.18 -8.46
N THR A 41 20.61 -5.49 -8.69
CA THR A 41 19.46 -6.35 -8.35
C THR A 41 19.15 -6.33 -6.85
N CYS A 42 20.17 -6.29 -5.98
CA CYS A 42 19.98 -6.15 -4.53
C CYS A 42 19.30 -4.82 -4.18
N HIS A 43 19.74 -3.70 -4.77
CA HIS A 43 19.12 -2.39 -4.55
C HIS A 43 17.69 -2.32 -5.08
N GLU A 44 17.42 -2.92 -6.23
CA GLU A 44 16.05 -3.03 -6.77
C GLU A 44 15.14 -3.85 -5.83
N ALA A 45 15.64 -4.96 -5.29
CA ALA A 45 14.90 -5.77 -4.33
C ALA A 45 14.57 -5.00 -3.04
N ASP A 46 15.51 -4.24 -2.50
CA ASP A 46 15.28 -3.39 -1.33
C ASP A 46 14.21 -2.32 -1.61
N ALA A 47 14.29 -1.65 -2.77
CA ALA A 47 13.30 -0.67 -3.19
C ALA A 47 11.91 -1.30 -3.36
N MET A 48 11.82 -2.48 -3.95
CA MET A 48 10.56 -3.23 -4.10
C MET A 48 9.96 -3.59 -2.75
N VAL A 49 10.76 -4.05 -1.79
CA VAL A 49 10.31 -4.38 -0.43
C VAL A 49 9.73 -3.15 0.25
N LEU A 50 10.40 -2.00 0.15
CA LEU A 50 9.92 -0.73 0.70
C LEU A 50 8.60 -0.30 0.05
N CYS A 51 8.51 -0.34 -1.29
CA CYS A 51 7.28 0.00 -2.02
C CYS A 51 6.11 -0.93 -1.63
N CYS A 52 6.35 -2.23 -1.51
CA CYS A 52 5.35 -3.19 -1.06
C CYS A 52 4.85 -2.88 0.36
N GLU A 53 5.75 -2.51 1.27
CA GLU A 53 5.35 -2.14 2.63
C GLU A 53 4.48 -0.89 2.66
N MET A 54 4.89 0.18 1.96
CA MET A 54 4.11 1.41 1.84
C MET A 54 2.70 1.12 1.30
N GLN A 55 2.62 0.35 0.21
CA GLN A 55 1.35 0.01 -0.44
C GLN A 55 0.46 -0.82 0.48
N LEU A 56 0.96 -1.90 1.08
CA LEU A 56 0.17 -2.78 1.94
C LEU A 56 -0.35 -2.06 3.18
N ARG A 57 0.48 -1.25 3.83
CA ARG A 57 0.09 -0.50 5.01
C ARG A 57 -0.94 0.59 4.68
N ALA A 58 -0.71 1.37 3.62
CA ALA A 58 -1.66 2.38 3.16
C ALA A 58 -3.01 1.75 2.76
N ALA A 59 -2.97 0.66 1.99
CA ALA A 59 -4.16 -0.04 1.55
C ALA A 59 -4.95 -0.65 2.72
N SER A 60 -4.28 -1.20 3.74
CA SER A 60 -4.94 -1.77 4.92
C SER A 60 -5.70 -0.73 5.75
N MET A 61 -5.26 0.53 5.71
CA MET A 61 -5.95 1.64 6.39
C MET A 61 -7.30 1.96 5.74
N ARG A 62 -7.44 1.82 4.41
CA ARG A 62 -8.65 2.19 3.67
C ARG A 62 -9.76 1.18 3.91
N LYS A 63 -10.86 1.65 4.47
CA LYS A 63 -12.04 0.83 4.82
C LYS A 63 -13.20 1.11 3.87
N GLU A 64 -12.93 0.99 2.58
CA GLU A 64 -13.91 1.11 1.50
C GLU A 64 -13.42 0.35 0.26
N SER A 65 -14.28 0.17 -0.72
CA SER A 65 -13.93 -0.26 -2.08
C SER A 65 -14.02 0.94 -3.03
N ARG A 66 -12.98 1.15 -3.86
CA ARG A 66 -12.94 2.28 -4.81
C ARG A 66 -12.15 1.91 -6.07
N GLY A 67 -12.78 2.06 -7.23
CA GLY A 67 -12.15 1.72 -8.51
C GLY A 67 -11.70 0.26 -8.56
N TRP A 68 -10.43 0.01 -8.81
CA TRP A 68 -9.84 -1.34 -8.83
C TRP A 68 -9.45 -1.87 -7.44
N PHE A 69 -9.57 -1.06 -6.41
CA PHE A 69 -9.30 -1.48 -5.04
C PHE A 69 -10.59 -2.00 -4.41
N ILE A 70 -10.71 -3.31 -4.28
CA ILE A 70 -11.89 -3.99 -3.77
C ILE A 70 -11.59 -4.62 -2.42
N ARG A 71 -12.35 -4.19 -1.40
CA ARG A 71 -12.33 -4.75 -0.05
C ARG A 71 -13.53 -5.67 0.15
N GLU A 72 -13.31 -6.98 0.33
CA GLU A 72 -14.39 -7.92 0.62
C GLU A 72 -15.09 -7.64 1.96
N ASP A 73 -14.34 -7.08 2.92
CA ASP A 73 -14.82 -6.68 4.24
C ASP A 73 -15.45 -5.27 4.28
N TYR A 74 -15.26 -4.46 3.21
CA TYR A 74 -15.84 -3.13 3.02
C TYR A 74 -16.19 -2.94 1.54
N PRO A 75 -17.26 -3.59 1.05
CA PRO A 75 -17.55 -3.66 -0.39
C PRO A 75 -18.02 -2.33 -1.00
N ASP A 76 -18.56 -1.43 -0.18
CA ASP A 76 -19.15 -0.19 -0.64
C ASP A 76 -18.12 0.95 -0.71
N MET A 77 -18.39 1.93 -1.59
CA MET A 77 -17.65 3.18 -1.66
C MET A 77 -18.17 4.13 -0.58
N ASP A 78 -17.26 4.75 0.16
CA ASP A 78 -17.58 5.67 1.27
C ASP A 78 -16.96 7.03 1.01
N ASN A 79 -17.68 7.90 0.28
CA ASN A 79 -17.21 9.26 -0.02
C ASN A 79 -17.21 10.16 1.23
N GLU A 80 -18.06 9.91 2.21
CA GLU A 80 -18.15 10.71 3.40
C GLU A 80 -16.87 10.61 4.26
N ASN A 81 -16.40 9.38 4.45
CA ASN A 81 -15.28 9.10 5.33
C ASN A 81 -13.96 8.90 4.59
N TRP A 82 -13.99 8.45 3.31
CA TRP A 82 -12.80 7.99 2.59
C TRP A 82 -12.48 8.76 1.31
N LEU A 83 -13.16 9.88 1.01
CA LEU A 83 -12.73 10.79 -0.05
C LEU A 83 -11.50 11.58 0.44
N LYS A 84 -10.40 10.84 0.66
CA LYS A 84 -9.15 11.31 1.25
C LYS A 84 -7.96 10.67 0.55
N TRP A 85 -6.86 11.38 0.53
CA TRP A 85 -5.55 10.82 0.27
C TRP A 85 -5.00 10.15 1.52
N ILE A 86 -4.26 9.07 1.34
CA ILE A 86 -3.41 8.48 2.37
C ILE A 86 -1.99 8.88 2.05
N ILE A 87 -1.39 9.68 2.90
CA ILE A 87 -0.04 10.20 2.75
C ILE A 87 0.91 9.32 3.54
N VAL A 88 1.98 8.89 2.89
CA VAL A 88 3.06 8.13 3.51
C VAL A 88 4.28 9.03 3.63
N GLN A 89 4.86 9.13 4.80
CA GLN A 89 6.02 9.99 5.08
C GLN A 89 7.09 9.22 5.83
N ASN A 90 8.34 9.59 5.58
CA ASN A 90 9.44 9.20 6.44
C ASN A 90 9.67 10.31 7.49
N LYS A 91 9.47 10.00 8.76
CA LYS A 91 9.78 10.88 9.88
C LYS A 91 10.86 10.23 10.72
N GLU A 92 12.06 10.82 10.66
CA GLU A 92 13.21 10.36 11.45
C GLU A 92 13.56 8.88 11.27
N GLY A 93 13.35 8.34 10.07
CA GLY A 93 13.60 6.93 9.74
C GLY A 93 12.39 6.01 9.94
N GLU A 94 11.28 6.52 10.47
CA GLU A 94 10.05 5.76 10.65
C GLU A 94 9.01 6.07 9.55
N MET A 95 8.38 5.02 9.05
CA MET A 95 7.28 5.13 8.09
C MET A 95 5.99 5.51 8.82
N THR A 96 5.48 6.70 8.54
CA THR A 96 4.26 7.23 9.15
C THR A 96 3.17 7.44 8.12
N PHE A 97 1.93 7.38 8.54
CA PHE A 97 0.75 7.51 7.70
C PHE A 97 -0.21 8.53 8.30
N HIS A 98 -0.80 9.36 7.45
CA HIS A 98 -1.93 10.20 7.81
C HIS A 98 -2.86 10.36 6.60
N THR A 99 -4.04 10.91 6.84
CA THR A 99 -5.01 11.18 5.77
C THR A 99 -5.22 12.66 5.59
N GLU A 100 -5.37 13.08 4.34
CA GLU A 100 -5.72 14.44 3.95
C GLU A 100 -7.00 14.43 3.13
N ARG A 101 -7.91 15.37 3.38
CA ARG A 101 -9.15 15.50 2.62
C ARG A 101 -8.85 15.94 1.19
N VAL A 102 -9.52 15.33 0.22
CA VAL A 102 -9.51 15.85 -1.16
C VAL A 102 -10.38 17.12 -1.20
N PRO A 103 -9.85 18.27 -1.62
CA PRO A 103 -10.61 19.52 -1.72
C PRO A 103 -11.51 19.51 -2.96
N VAL A 104 -12.53 18.66 -2.95
CA VAL A 104 -13.40 18.43 -4.12
C VAL A 104 -14.14 19.68 -4.58
N GLU A 105 -14.36 20.62 -3.68
CA GLU A 105 -14.97 21.93 -3.96
C GLU A 105 -14.13 22.79 -4.91
N GLU A 106 -12.83 22.52 -5.04
CA GLU A 106 -11.91 23.22 -5.94
C GLU A 106 -11.89 22.63 -7.36
N TYR A 107 -12.58 21.50 -7.58
CA TYR A 107 -12.61 20.82 -8.87
C TYR A 107 -13.92 21.07 -9.60
N ASP A 108 -13.86 21.25 -10.92
CA ASP A 108 -15.04 21.46 -11.80
C ASP A 108 -15.97 20.24 -11.81
N VAL A 109 -15.42 19.05 -11.62
CA VAL A 109 -16.16 17.79 -11.61
C VAL A 109 -16.32 17.31 -10.16
N GLN A 110 -17.56 17.26 -9.70
CA GLN A 110 -17.88 16.76 -8.37
C GLN A 110 -18.03 15.23 -8.36
N PRO A 111 -17.65 14.53 -7.26
CA PRO A 111 -17.88 13.11 -7.14
C PRO A 111 -19.38 12.80 -7.15
N PRO A 112 -19.79 11.67 -7.73
CA PRO A 112 -21.19 11.27 -7.69
C PRO A 112 -21.66 11.10 -6.24
N LYS A 113 -22.93 11.47 -6.01
CA LYS A 113 -23.59 11.21 -4.73
C LYS A 113 -24.14 9.78 -4.80
N TYR A 114 -23.58 8.88 -4.04
CA TYR A 114 -24.08 7.52 -3.83
C TYR A 114 -24.74 7.42 -2.46
#